data_196ec2b4780252d2669e4abcbeb224a6
#
_entry.id   196ec2b4780252d2669e4abcbeb224a6
#
_cell.length_a   1.000
_cell.length_b   1.000
_cell.length_c   1.000
_cell.angle_alpha   90.00
_cell.angle_beta   90.00
_cell.angle_gamma   90.00
#
_symmetry.space_group_name_H-M   'P 1'
#
loop_
_entity.id
_entity.type
_entity.pdbx_description
1 polymer ?
#
loop_
_entity_poly.entity_id
_entity_poly.type
_entity_poly.pdbx_seq_one_letter_code
_entity_poly.pdbx_strand_id
1 'polypeptide(L)'
;MSEQMTGAQSLIKSLEAAGAENIFGIPGGAILPAYDPLMDSKIRHILVRHEQGAGHAAQGYAAATGKVGVCMATSGPGATNLVTPLADANMDSVPMVAITGQVGAAMIGTDAFQEADIRGITMPV
;
A
#
# COMPACT_ATOMS: atom_id res chain seq x y z
N MET A 1 15.42 -19.11 18.72
CA MET A 1 14.22 -19.62 18.02
C MET A 1 13.69 -18.47 17.18
N SER A 2 13.52 -18.63 15.88
CA SER A 2 12.87 -17.62 15.05
C SER A 2 11.40 -17.49 15.47
N GLU A 3 10.97 -16.29 15.81
CA GLU A 3 9.58 -16.01 16.13
C GLU A 3 8.74 -16.31 14.89
N GLN A 4 7.76 -17.20 15.01
CA GLN A 4 6.87 -17.55 13.93
C GLN A 4 5.82 -16.44 13.80
N MET A 5 5.73 -15.82 12.63
CA MET A 5 4.82 -14.70 12.37
C MET A 5 4.09 -14.86 11.03
N THR A 6 2.95 -14.22 10.90
CA THR A 6 2.22 -14.16 9.61
C THR A 6 2.92 -13.25 8.61
N GLY A 7 2.60 -13.40 7.31
CA GLY A 7 3.10 -12.49 6.29
C GLY A 7 2.69 -11.02 6.53
N ALA A 8 1.48 -10.79 7.06
CA ALA A 8 1.01 -9.46 7.43
C ALA A 8 1.84 -8.85 8.57
N GLN A 9 2.14 -9.62 9.62
CA GLN A 9 3.03 -9.18 10.70
C GLN A 9 4.45 -8.90 10.18
N SER A 10 4.97 -9.76 9.31
CA SER A 10 6.28 -9.56 8.68
C SER A 10 6.31 -8.28 7.83
N LEU A 11 5.25 -7.99 7.08
CA LEU A 11 5.12 -6.76 6.29
C LEU A 11 5.23 -5.52 7.20
N ILE A 12 4.42 -5.44 8.26
CA ILE A 12 4.41 -4.28 9.15
C ILE A 12 5.75 -4.14 9.90
N LYS A 13 6.32 -5.22 10.41
CA LYS A 13 7.66 -5.20 11.03
C LYS A 13 8.75 -4.75 10.06
N SER A 14 8.64 -5.13 8.78
CA SER A 14 9.60 -4.69 7.75
C SER A 14 9.51 -3.19 7.48
N LEU A 15 8.28 -2.64 7.44
CA LEU A 15 8.07 -1.20 7.31
C LEU A 15 8.63 -0.44 8.51
N GLU A 16 8.41 -0.94 9.74
CA GLU A 16 9.00 -0.37 10.95
C GLU A 16 10.53 -0.37 10.90
N ALA A 17 11.12 -1.50 10.52
CA ALA A 17 12.56 -1.65 10.39
C ALA A 17 13.14 -0.75 9.29
N ALA A 18 12.38 -0.47 8.23
CA ALA A 18 12.73 0.47 7.17
C ALA A 18 12.53 1.94 7.56
N GLY A 19 12.00 2.22 8.76
CA GLY A 19 11.81 3.57 9.28
C GLY A 19 10.55 4.27 8.77
N ALA A 20 9.53 3.53 8.31
CA ALA A 20 8.25 4.11 7.96
C ALA A 20 7.57 4.71 9.21
N GLU A 21 7.19 5.98 9.13
CA GLU A 21 6.53 6.70 10.22
C GLU A 21 5.03 6.85 9.99
N ASN A 22 4.62 6.96 8.73
CA ASN A 22 3.22 7.15 8.35
C ASN A 22 2.84 6.21 7.20
N ILE A 23 1.62 5.71 7.25
CA ILE A 23 0.95 5.02 6.14
C ILE A 23 -0.35 5.75 5.84
N PHE A 24 -0.53 6.17 4.58
CA PHE A 24 -1.75 6.77 4.09
C PHE A 24 -2.60 5.68 3.42
N GLY A 25 -3.86 5.54 3.79
CA GLY A 25 -4.65 4.47 3.19
C GLY A 25 -6.11 4.45 3.61
N ILE A 26 -6.82 3.50 3.01
CA ILE A 26 -8.20 3.18 3.37
C ILE A 26 -8.33 1.65 3.41
N PRO A 27 -8.86 1.07 4.50
CA PRO A 27 -9.02 -0.37 4.61
C PRO A 27 -10.05 -0.91 3.61
N GLY A 28 -9.81 -2.14 3.16
CA GLY A 28 -10.73 -2.89 2.31
C GLY A 28 -10.43 -4.38 2.42
N GLY A 29 -11.35 -5.24 1.96
CA GLY A 29 -11.36 -6.66 2.26
C GLY A 29 -10.02 -7.38 2.12
N ALA A 30 -9.35 -7.23 0.97
CA ALA A 30 -8.12 -7.96 0.68
C ALA A 30 -6.88 -7.47 1.45
N ILE A 31 -6.92 -6.27 2.06
CA ILE A 31 -5.80 -5.70 2.81
C ILE A 31 -6.02 -5.72 4.33
N LEU A 32 -7.22 -6.06 4.81
CA LEU A 32 -7.53 -6.13 6.24
C LEU A 32 -6.51 -6.92 7.07
N PRO A 33 -5.97 -8.06 6.61
CA PRO A 33 -4.96 -8.79 7.37
C PRO A 33 -3.70 -7.96 7.69
N ALA A 34 -3.36 -6.95 6.87
CA ALA A 34 -2.23 -6.06 7.14
C ALA A 34 -2.61 -4.93 8.10
N TYR A 35 -3.87 -4.54 8.15
CA TYR A 35 -4.37 -3.54 9.10
C TYR A 35 -4.39 -4.06 10.55
N ASP A 36 -4.60 -5.36 10.76
CA ASP A 36 -4.61 -5.96 12.08
C ASP A 36 -3.28 -5.71 12.84
N PRO A 37 -2.10 -6.16 12.37
CA PRO A 37 -0.84 -5.87 13.04
C PRO A 37 -0.44 -4.38 12.99
N LEU A 38 -0.99 -3.59 12.08
CA LEU A 38 -0.74 -2.14 12.02
C LEU A 38 -1.33 -1.41 13.24
N MET A 39 -2.41 -1.92 13.84
CA MET A 39 -3.02 -1.34 15.03
C MET A 39 -2.08 -1.36 16.25
N ASP A 40 -1.20 -2.36 16.32
CA ASP A 40 -0.22 -2.52 17.39
C ASP A 40 1.15 -1.89 17.05
N SER A 41 1.27 -1.33 15.84
CA SER A 41 2.49 -0.72 15.33
C SER A 41 2.67 0.72 15.81
N LYS A 42 3.91 1.19 15.80
CA LYS A 42 4.24 2.62 16.02
C LYS A 42 3.99 3.48 14.77
N ILE A 43 3.77 2.85 13.62
CA ILE A 43 3.48 3.56 12.38
C ILE A 43 2.11 4.20 12.48
N ARG A 44 2.05 5.52 12.26
CA ARG A 44 0.78 6.24 12.26
C ARG A 44 0.01 5.97 10.98
N HIS A 45 -1.20 5.44 11.10
CA HIS A 45 -2.13 5.33 9.98
C HIS A 45 -2.93 6.63 9.80
N ILE A 46 -2.95 7.14 8.59
CA ILE A 46 -3.72 8.33 8.20
C ILE A 46 -4.81 7.86 7.23
N LEU A 47 -6.04 7.83 7.76
CA LEU A 47 -7.21 7.44 6.99
C LEU A 47 -7.55 8.49 5.94
N VAL A 48 -7.68 8.06 4.70
CA VAL A 48 -8.15 8.88 3.58
C VAL A 48 -9.57 8.50 3.17
N ARG A 49 -10.18 9.28 2.29
CA ARG A 49 -11.52 9.02 1.74
C ARG A 49 -11.50 8.47 0.32
N HIS A 50 -10.31 8.43 -0.31
CA HIS A 50 -10.07 7.90 -1.63
C HIS A 50 -8.59 7.50 -1.74
N GLU A 51 -8.29 6.37 -2.38
CA GLU A 51 -6.93 5.84 -2.46
C GLU A 51 -5.98 6.75 -3.25
N GLN A 52 -6.46 7.44 -4.26
CA GLN A 52 -5.69 8.46 -4.98
C GLN A 52 -5.18 9.53 -4.01
N GLY A 53 -6.01 9.95 -3.06
CA GLY A 53 -5.61 10.87 -1.99
C GLY A 53 -4.52 10.29 -1.09
N ALA A 54 -4.54 8.96 -0.84
CA ALA A 54 -3.48 8.29 -0.09
C ALA A 54 -2.14 8.37 -0.83
N GLY A 55 -2.14 8.08 -2.13
CA GLY A 55 -0.95 8.15 -2.96
C GLY A 55 -0.37 9.56 -3.02
N HIS A 56 -1.18 10.58 -3.31
CA HIS A 56 -0.71 11.97 -3.33
C HIS A 56 -0.26 12.47 -1.94
N ALA A 57 -0.90 12.01 -0.87
CA ALA A 57 -0.44 12.35 0.49
C ALA A 57 0.93 11.71 0.79
N ALA A 58 1.15 10.47 0.39
CA ALA A 58 2.44 9.80 0.52
C ALA A 58 3.52 10.50 -0.32
N GLN A 59 3.21 10.88 -1.56
CA GLN A 59 4.08 11.67 -2.44
C GLN A 59 4.45 13.01 -1.80
N GLY A 60 3.44 13.77 -1.33
CA GLY A 60 3.66 15.05 -0.66
C GLY A 60 4.50 14.92 0.61
N TYR A 61 4.27 13.86 1.40
CA TYR A 61 5.11 13.55 2.56
C TYR A 61 6.56 13.29 2.16
N ALA A 62 6.79 12.49 1.13
CA ALA A 62 8.14 12.20 0.65
C ALA A 62 8.84 13.46 0.12
N ALA A 63 8.16 14.27 -0.68
CA ALA A 63 8.69 15.53 -1.21
C ALA A 63 9.05 16.54 -0.10
N ALA A 64 8.21 16.63 0.94
CA ALA A 64 8.40 17.58 2.02
C ALA A 64 9.46 17.16 3.05
N THR A 65 9.65 15.86 3.25
CA THR A 65 10.50 15.32 4.33
C THR A 65 11.80 14.69 3.84
N GLY A 66 11.91 14.36 2.57
CA GLY A 66 13.00 13.55 2.02
C GLY A 66 12.95 12.07 2.42
N LYS A 67 11.88 11.62 3.07
CA LYS A 67 11.66 10.22 3.46
C LYS A 67 10.79 9.51 2.42
N VAL A 68 10.81 8.19 2.41
CA VAL A 68 9.93 7.42 1.53
C VAL A 68 8.47 7.54 1.99
N GLY A 69 7.57 7.89 1.07
CA GLY A 69 6.14 7.90 1.33
C GLY A 69 5.55 6.50 1.20
N VAL A 70 4.65 6.12 2.11
CA VAL A 70 4.01 4.80 2.10
C VAL A 70 2.50 4.96 2.01
N CYS A 71 1.88 4.32 1.02
CA CYS A 71 0.42 4.23 0.92
C CYS A 71 -0.04 2.77 0.85
N MET A 72 -1.27 2.52 1.29
CA MET A 72 -1.83 1.18 1.35
C MET A 72 -3.29 1.17 0.89
N ALA A 73 -3.63 0.24 0.00
CA ALA A 73 -4.96 0.09 -0.57
C ALA A 73 -5.37 -1.39 -0.71
N THR A 74 -6.66 -1.65 -0.86
CA THR A 74 -7.16 -3.00 -1.14
C THR A 74 -6.85 -3.43 -2.58
N SER A 75 -7.30 -4.61 -2.96
CA SER A 75 -7.18 -5.14 -4.33
C SER A 75 -8.03 -4.36 -5.34
N GLY A 76 -7.91 -4.70 -6.61
CA GLY A 76 -8.76 -4.24 -7.69
C GLY A 76 -8.95 -2.72 -7.70
N PRO A 77 -10.18 -2.22 -7.45
CA PRO A 77 -10.47 -0.79 -7.55
C PRO A 77 -9.66 0.06 -6.59
N GLY A 78 -9.30 -0.44 -5.39
CA GLY A 78 -8.43 0.29 -4.47
C GLY A 78 -7.02 0.44 -5.03
N ALA A 79 -6.46 -0.62 -5.57
CA ALA A 79 -5.13 -0.60 -6.16
C ALA A 79 -5.08 0.24 -7.46
N THR A 80 -6.10 0.17 -8.32
CA THR A 80 -6.14 0.97 -9.56
C THR A 80 -6.25 2.47 -9.28
N ASN A 81 -6.86 2.87 -8.16
CA ASN A 81 -6.91 4.27 -7.76
C ASN A 81 -5.54 4.86 -7.35
N LEU A 82 -4.52 4.03 -7.19
CA LEU A 82 -3.14 4.47 -6.92
C LEU A 82 -2.34 4.76 -8.20
N VAL A 83 -2.84 4.43 -9.39
CA VAL A 83 -2.08 4.57 -10.64
C VAL A 83 -1.69 6.02 -10.91
N THR A 84 -2.62 6.97 -10.77
CA THR A 84 -2.34 8.39 -10.98
C THR A 84 -1.21 8.90 -10.07
N PRO A 85 -1.28 8.75 -8.74
CA PRO A 85 -0.20 9.22 -7.88
C PRO A 85 1.12 8.46 -8.08
N LEU A 86 1.10 7.19 -8.48
CA LEU A 86 2.32 6.46 -8.84
C LEU A 86 2.97 7.03 -10.09
N ALA A 87 2.18 7.31 -11.13
CA ALA A 87 2.68 7.93 -12.37
C ALA A 87 3.28 9.32 -12.08
N ASP A 88 2.59 10.13 -11.29
CA ASP A 88 3.04 11.46 -10.89
C ASP A 88 4.35 11.40 -10.10
N ALA A 89 4.41 10.55 -9.07
CA ALA A 89 5.62 10.35 -8.28
C ALA A 89 6.80 9.82 -9.10
N ASN A 90 6.54 8.92 -10.07
CA ASN A 90 7.57 8.42 -10.98
C ASN A 90 8.14 9.52 -11.87
N MET A 91 7.28 10.38 -12.44
CA MET A 91 7.71 11.50 -13.28
C MET A 91 8.52 12.53 -12.51
N ASP A 92 8.19 12.76 -11.25
CA ASP A 92 8.88 13.74 -10.39
C ASP A 92 10.05 13.11 -9.60
N SER A 93 10.32 11.82 -9.80
CA SER A 93 11.37 11.07 -9.06
C SER A 93 11.19 11.13 -7.53
N VAL A 94 9.95 11.10 -7.06
CA VAL A 94 9.61 11.08 -5.64
C VAL A 94 9.51 9.63 -5.14
N PRO A 95 10.27 9.21 -4.12
CA PRO A 95 10.29 7.83 -3.67
C PRO A 95 9.01 7.46 -2.92
N MET A 96 8.31 6.45 -3.40
CA MET A 96 7.08 5.93 -2.81
C MET A 96 7.08 4.40 -2.73
N VAL A 97 6.41 3.88 -1.71
CA VAL A 97 6.02 2.46 -1.62
C VAL A 97 4.49 2.38 -1.58
N ALA A 98 3.92 1.72 -2.57
CA ALA A 98 2.50 1.41 -2.62
C ALA A 98 2.27 -0.07 -2.28
N ILE A 99 1.52 -0.34 -1.23
CA ILE A 99 1.15 -1.69 -0.81
C ILE A 99 -0.29 -1.92 -1.19
N THR A 100 -0.54 -2.95 -2.00
CA THR A 100 -1.90 -3.28 -2.42
C THR A 100 -2.25 -4.70 -2.01
N GLY A 101 -3.51 -4.90 -1.62
CA GLY A 101 -4.08 -6.21 -1.50
C GLY A 101 -4.17 -6.91 -2.85
N GLN A 102 -4.32 -8.21 -2.83
CA GLN A 102 -4.68 -9.02 -3.98
C GLN A 102 -5.67 -10.11 -3.55
N VAL A 103 -6.46 -10.58 -4.47
CA VAL A 103 -7.32 -11.76 -4.23
C VAL A 103 -6.46 -12.98 -3.90
N GLY A 104 -7.04 -13.97 -3.23
CA GLY A 104 -6.32 -15.20 -2.90
C GLY A 104 -5.67 -15.84 -4.13
N ALA A 105 -4.48 -16.41 -3.99
CA ALA A 105 -3.67 -16.90 -5.11
C ALA A 105 -4.42 -17.84 -6.05
N ALA A 106 -5.32 -18.68 -5.53
CA ALA A 106 -6.15 -19.60 -6.33
C ALA A 106 -7.24 -18.88 -7.17
N MET A 107 -7.51 -17.62 -6.87
CA MET A 107 -8.54 -16.82 -7.55
C MET A 107 -7.95 -15.88 -8.62
N ILE A 108 -6.65 -15.75 -8.68
CA ILE A 108 -5.99 -14.87 -9.67
C ILE A 108 -6.24 -15.41 -11.07
N GLY A 109 -6.75 -14.57 -11.97
CA GLY A 109 -7.08 -14.92 -13.36
C GLY A 109 -8.46 -15.53 -13.53
N THR A 110 -9.33 -15.47 -12.51
CA THR A 110 -10.69 -16.02 -12.57
C THR A 110 -11.79 -14.95 -12.62
N ASP A 111 -11.44 -13.69 -12.82
CA ASP A 111 -12.35 -12.54 -12.72
C ASP A 111 -13.05 -12.47 -11.34
N ALA A 112 -12.30 -12.79 -10.29
CA ALA A 112 -12.81 -12.75 -8.92
C ALA A 112 -13.22 -11.33 -8.51
N PHE A 113 -14.09 -11.25 -7.49
CA PHE A 113 -14.55 -9.96 -6.98
C PHE A 113 -13.37 -9.05 -6.59
N GLN A 114 -13.33 -7.87 -7.15
CA GLN A 114 -12.26 -6.88 -6.95
C GLN A 114 -10.85 -7.38 -7.33
N GLU A 115 -10.75 -8.27 -8.33
CA GLU A 115 -9.49 -8.59 -8.97
C GLU A 115 -9.15 -7.56 -10.04
N ALA A 116 -7.87 -7.23 -10.18
CA ALA A 116 -7.32 -6.53 -11.33
C ALA A 116 -5.84 -6.91 -11.52
N ASP A 117 -5.37 -6.92 -12.76
CA ASP A 117 -3.94 -7.09 -13.07
C ASP A 117 -3.17 -5.79 -12.78
N ILE A 118 -2.99 -5.52 -11.48
CA ILE A 118 -2.28 -4.32 -11.02
C ILE A 118 -0.84 -4.27 -11.52
N ARG A 119 -0.19 -5.42 -11.61
CA ARG A 119 1.17 -5.49 -12.14
C ARG A 119 1.21 -5.04 -13.61
N GLY A 120 0.32 -5.54 -14.45
CA GLY A 120 0.22 -5.12 -15.84
C GLY A 120 -0.17 -3.64 -15.99
N ILE A 121 -1.13 -3.18 -15.18
CA ILE A 121 -1.59 -1.78 -15.21
C ILE A 121 -0.48 -0.80 -14.78
N THR A 122 0.33 -1.14 -13.81
CA THR A 122 1.40 -0.25 -13.29
C THR A 122 2.75 -0.43 -13.99
N MET A 123 2.87 -1.38 -14.92
CA MET A 123 4.13 -1.63 -15.63
C MET A 123 4.67 -0.41 -16.38
N PRO A 124 3.83 0.45 -17.01
CA PRO A 124 4.31 1.63 -17.74
C PRO A 124 4.52 2.87 -16.86
N VAL A 125 4.29 2.80 -15.56
CA VAL A 125 4.37 3.94 -14.62
C VAL A 125 5.41 3.71 -13.54
#